data_7c2b839f046c91ea381832dbc2182a3c
#
_entry.id   7c2b839f046c91ea381832dbc2182a3c
#
_cell.length_a   1.000
_cell.length_b   1.000
_cell.length_c   1.000
_cell.angle_alpha   90.00
_cell.angle_beta   90.00
_cell.angle_gamma   90.00
#
_symmetry.space_group_name_H-M   'P 1'
#
loop_
_entity.id
_entity.type
_entity.pdbx_description
1 polymer ?
#
loop_
_entity_poly.entity_id
_entity_poly.type
_entity_poly.pdbx_seq_one_letter_code
_entity_poly.pdbx_strand_id
1 'polypeptide(L)'
;MMSRNFRIRVFAVTAAMTLLGVTMPVSAQRYSGGSDAWGMMGGYGMGPGMMGGFSIGPGGGGWGRDSMTYDQVQAFIRDGDRQGRVDIKTNTVTFDAPDVTIDMIAVQPGHDDQTFEVRGLTNPTLIVPAKAVVHLNLVNMDFGANMEHGLILTPEPPPYPYMAMMATGPGLARIMPLLPWRSKKTLKQATYAKLSTTFVADEVGTYWYVCPTPQHAKEGMFGKFVVR
;
A
#
# COMPACT_ATOMS: atom_id res chain seq x y z
N MET A 1 -22.19 -48.39 39.59
CA MET A 1 -22.86 -47.27 38.96
C MET A 1 -22.69 -46.06 39.89
N MET A 2 -21.63 -45.28 39.73
CA MET A 2 -21.29 -44.14 40.60
C MET A 2 -21.18 -42.87 39.75
N SER A 3 -22.13 -42.00 39.89
CA SER A 3 -22.19 -40.70 39.27
C SER A 3 -21.22 -39.75 39.98
N ARG A 4 -20.21 -39.23 39.23
CA ARG A 4 -19.30 -38.18 39.70
C ARG A 4 -19.83 -36.82 39.22
N ASN A 5 -20.42 -36.07 40.13
CA ASN A 5 -20.79 -34.64 39.90
C ASN A 5 -19.55 -33.79 39.84
N PHE A 6 -19.29 -33.18 38.69
CA PHE A 6 -18.25 -32.19 38.47
C PHE A 6 -18.82 -30.80 38.76
N ARG A 7 -18.37 -30.18 39.83
CA ARG A 7 -18.76 -28.79 40.20
C ARG A 7 -17.74 -27.81 39.63
N ILE A 8 -18.15 -27.01 38.67
CA ILE A 8 -17.37 -25.89 38.14
C ILE A 8 -17.50 -24.72 39.14
N ARG A 9 -16.37 -24.26 39.69
CA ARG A 9 -16.31 -23.02 40.46
C ARG A 9 -15.92 -21.88 39.51
N VAL A 10 -16.86 -20.95 39.32
CA VAL A 10 -16.63 -19.68 38.63
C VAL A 10 -16.03 -18.70 39.61
N PHE A 11 -14.81 -18.24 39.39
CA PHE A 11 -14.24 -17.11 40.13
C PHE A 11 -14.54 -15.84 39.33
N ALA A 12 -15.35 -14.98 39.92
CA ALA A 12 -15.57 -13.62 39.46
C ALA A 12 -14.41 -12.75 39.95
N VAL A 13 -13.61 -12.24 39.02
CA VAL A 13 -12.59 -11.21 39.27
C VAL A 13 -13.22 -9.86 38.98
N THR A 14 -13.54 -9.12 40.02
CA THR A 14 -14.01 -7.74 39.94
C THR A 14 -12.77 -6.83 39.82
N ALA A 15 -12.49 -6.30 38.63
CA ALA A 15 -11.48 -5.26 38.45
C ALA A 15 -12.14 -3.90 38.61
N ALA A 16 -11.76 -3.18 39.66
CA ALA A 16 -12.14 -1.77 39.89
C ALA A 16 -11.27 -0.89 39.00
N MET A 17 -11.86 -0.26 37.96
CA MET A 17 -11.23 0.79 37.17
C MET A 17 -11.40 2.15 37.88
N THR A 18 -10.31 2.68 38.43
CA THR A 18 -10.21 4.08 38.86
C THR A 18 -9.94 4.95 37.61
N LEU A 19 -10.95 5.73 37.22
CA LEU A 19 -10.81 6.79 36.23
C LEU A 19 -10.07 7.98 36.85
N LEU A 20 -8.80 8.16 36.46
CA LEU A 20 -8.07 9.42 36.64
C LEU A 20 -8.34 10.29 35.41
N GLY A 21 -9.20 11.28 35.57
CA GLY A 21 -9.48 12.31 34.60
C GLY A 21 -8.29 13.25 34.43
N VAL A 22 -7.57 13.13 33.30
CA VAL A 22 -6.59 14.15 32.87
C VAL A 22 -7.30 15.07 31.89
N THR A 23 -7.65 16.27 32.35
CA THR A 23 -8.13 17.36 31.50
C THR A 23 -6.91 18.04 30.87
N MET A 24 -6.71 17.84 29.55
CA MET A 24 -5.77 18.63 28.78
C MET A 24 -6.40 19.93 28.32
N PRO A 25 -5.72 21.08 28.43
CA PRO A 25 -6.26 22.34 27.93
C PRO A 25 -6.19 22.34 26.40
N VAL A 26 -7.32 22.57 25.75
CA VAL A 26 -7.41 22.85 24.33
C VAL A 26 -6.89 24.26 24.08
N SER A 27 -5.67 24.38 23.59
CA SER A 27 -5.16 25.66 23.06
C SER A 27 -5.71 25.86 21.65
N ALA A 28 -6.69 26.75 21.54
CA ALA A 28 -7.19 27.23 20.26
C ALA A 28 -6.10 28.10 19.58
N GLN A 29 -5.40 27.55 18.59
CA GLN A 29 -4.58 28.32 17.69
C GLN A 29 -5.47 29.14 16.76
N ARG A 30 -5.46 30.45 16.92
CA ARG A 30 -6.11 31.40 16.01
C ARG A 30 -5.41 31.34 14.67
N TYR A 31 -6.10 30.92 13.65
CA TYR A 31 -5.73 31.03 12.26
C TYR A 31 -5.89 32.50 11.84
N SER A 32 -4.81 33.25 11.68
CA SER A 32 -4.84 34.59 11.09
C SER A 32 -4.98 34.45 9.58
N GLY A 33 -6.19 34.75 9.08
CA GLY A 33 -6.47 34.80 7.65
C GLY A 33 -5.71 35.96 6.99
N GLY A 34 -4.89 35.64 5.99
CA GLY A 34 -4.43 36.56 4.97
C GLY A 34 -5.37 36.44 3.78
N SER A 35 -6.16 37.48 3.57
CA SER A 35 -7.00 37.68 2.41
C SER A 35 -6.11 38.15 1.26
N ASP A 36 -6.01 37.39 0.17
CA ASP A 36 -5.79 37.94 -1.15
C ASP A 36 -6.74 37.26 -2.14
N ALA A 37 -7.65 38.07 -2.59
CA ALA A 37 -8.71 37.75 -3.52
C ALA A 37 -8.23 37.85 -4.98
N TRP A 38 -9.00 37.17 -5.85
CA TRP A 38 -9.12 37.36 -7.29
C TRP A 38 -8.12 36.63 -8.20
N GLY A 39 -8.62 35.53 -8.70
CA GLY A 39 -8.16 34.87 -9.91
C GLY A 39 -9.24 33.94 -10.45
N MET A 40 -10.34 34.54 -10.96
CA MET A 40 -11.36 33.79 -11.71
C MET A 40 -10.85 33.41 -13.09
N MET A 41 -11.26 32.20 -13.52
CA MET A 41 -11.35 31.67 -14.88
C MET A 41 -10.05 31.18 -15.55
N GLY A 42 -10.05 29.90 -15.79
CA GLY A 42 -9.23 29.31 -16.83
C GLY A 42 -8.94 27.83 -16.66
N GLY A 43 -9.71 26.99 -17.37
CA GLY A 43 -9.24 25.66 -17.72
C GLY A 43 -9.72 24.51 -16.84
N TYR A 44 -10.81 23.88 -17.24
CA TYR A 44 -11.17 22.53 -16.80
C TYR A 44 -10.17 21.51 -17.37
N GLY A 45 -8.97 21.49 -16.81
CA GLY A 45 -8.09 20.35 -16.92
C GLY A 45 -8.40 19.44 -15.75
N MET A 46 -8.97 18.28 -15.97
CA MET A 46 -8.96 17.20 -14.98
C MET A 46 -7.52 16.73 -14.83
N GLY A 47 -6.73 17.51 -14.10
CA GLY A 47 -5.39 17.12 -13.68
C GLY A 47 -5.47 16.14 -12.52
N PRO A 48 -4.38 15.40 -12.23
CA PRO A 48 -4.27 14.43 -11.15
C PRO A 48 -4.59 14.93 -9.74
N GLY A 49 -4.95 16.20 -9.58
CA GLY A 49 -5.25 16.83 -8.30
C GLY A 49 -6.63 16.55 -7.70
N MET A 50 -7.52 15.84 -8.37
CA MET A 50 -8.87 15.56 -7.83
C MET A 50 -8.92 14.41 -6.85
N MET A 51 -7.82 13.68 -6.65
CA MET A 51 -7.72 12.63 -5.65
C MET A 51 -6.90 13.10 -4.45
N GLY A 52 -7.49 14.02 -3.68
CA GLY A 52 -6.92 14.46 -2.40
C GLY A 52 -5.59 15.17 -2.53
N GLY A 53 -5.60 16.45 -2.84
CA GLY A 53 -4.64 17.51 -2.55
C GLY A 53 -3.14 17.19 -2.37
N PHE A 54 -2.57 16.30 -3.15
CA PHE A 54 -1.15 15.99 -3.07
C PHE A 54 -0.42 16.68 -4.21
N SER A 55 0.20 17.82 -3.89
CA SER A 55 1.18 18.43 -4.77
C SER A 55 2.39 17.52 -4.87
N ILE A 56 2.47 16.76 -5.94
CA ILE A 56 3.60 15.86 -6.24
C ILE A 56 4.59 16.62 -7.10
N GLY A 57 5.31 17.54 -6.46
CA GLY A 57 6.52 18.14 -7.04
C GLY A 57 7.77 17.53 -6.40
N PRO A 58 8.94 17.56 -7.07
CA PRO A 58 10.20 17.24 -6.43
C PRO A 58 10.43 18.23 -5.27
N GLY A 59 10.18 17.80 -4.02
CA GLY A 59 10.31 18.62 -2.81
C GLY A 59 9.03 18.87 -2.02
N GLY A 60 7.86 18.37 -2.46
CA GLY A 60 6.61 18.47 -1.70
C GLY A 60 6.62 17.56 -0.48
N GLY A 61 6.91 18.12 0.70
CA GLY A 61 6.88 17.42 1.97
C GLY A 61 5.46 16.98 2.33
N GLY A 62 5.35 15.82 2.90
CA GLY A 62 4.16 15.41 3.62
C GLY A 62 3.83 13.93 3.47
N TRP A 63 3.64 13.30 4.61
CA TRP A 63 3.17 11.96 4.83
C TRP A 63 4.21 10.84 4.67
N GLY A 64 5.21 10.77 5.58
CA GLY A 64 5.95 9.54 5.85
C GLY A 64 6.55 8.82 4.63
N ARG A 65 6.89 9.56 3.57
CA ARG A 65 7.55 9.00 2.39
C ARG A 65 9.03 8.95 2.68
N ASP A 66 9.54 7.77 2.79
CA ASP A 66 10.97 7.56 2.84
C ASP A 66 11.54 7.73 1.43
N SER A 67 12.70 8.37 1.35
CA SER A 67 13.47 8.48 0.13
C SER A 67 14.66 7.53 0.22
N MET A 68 14.83 6.71 -0.81
CA MET A 68 15.91 5.72 -0.88
C MET A 68 16.92 6.08 -1.96
N THR A 69 18.19 5.82 -1.71
CA THR A 69 19.23 5.79 -2.75
C THR A 69 19.15 4.51 -3.56
N TYR A 70 19.84 4.44 -4.69
CA TYR A 70 19.90 3.22 -5.51
C TYR A 70 20.42 2.02 -4.71
N ASP A 71 21.48 2.19 -3.91
CA ASP A 71 22.07 1.10 -3.13
C ASP A 71 21.11 0.60 -2.03
N GLN A 72 20.33 1.51 -1.44
CA GLN A 72 19.28 1.15 -0.48
C GLN A 72 18.15 0.38 -1.16
N VAL A 73 17.75 0.74 -2.39
CA VAL A 73 16.76 -0.03 -3.15
C VAL A 73 17.31 -1.42 -3.49
N GLN A 74 18.58 -1.54 -3.87
CA GLN A 74 19.19 -2.85 -4.12
C GLN A 74 19.25 -3.71 -2.83
N ALA A 75 19.48 -3.10 -1.67
CA ALA A 75 19.42 -3.80 -0.39
C ALA A 75 17.98 -4.24 -0.08
N PHE A 76 17.00 -3.38 -0.28
CA PHE A 76 15.57 -3.65 -0.12
C PHE A 76 15.12 -4.86 -0.97
N ILE A 77 15.50 -4.92 -2.24
CA ILE A 77 15.21 -6.06 -3.13
C ILE A 77 15.81 -7.35 -2.55
N ARG A 78 17.11 -7.34 -2.18
CA ARG A 78 17.78 -8.52 -1.61
C ARG A 78 17.17 -8.99 -0.28
N ASP A 79 16.67 -8.07 0.54
CA ASP A 79 16.01 -8.40 1.80
C ASP A 79 14.61 -8.98 1.55
N GLY A 80 13.87 -8.43 0.60
CA GLY A 80 12.60 -8.96 0.13
C GLY A 80 12.73 -10.37 -0.44
N ASP A 81 13.87 -10.69 -1.08
CA ASP A 81 14.15 -12.01 -1.63
C ASP A 81 14.26 -13.14 -0.58
N ARG A 82 14.27 -12.82 0.69
CA ARG A 82 14.26 -13.80 1.79
C ARG A 82 12.86 -14.16 2.27
N GLN A 83 11.84 -13.42 1.83
CA GLN A 83 10.46 -13.55 2.29
C GLN A 83 9.63 -14.43 1.35
N GLY A 84 8.88 -15.38 1.94
CA GLY A 84 7.99 -16.25 1.18
C GLY A 84 8.70 -17.29 0.31
N ARG A 85 7.93 -18.21 -0.26
CA ARG A 85 8.36 -19.27 -1.15
C ARG A 85 7.89 -19.00 -2.57
N VAL A 86 8.83 -18.97 -3.52
CA VAL A 86 8.59 -18.69 -4.94
C VAL A 86 8.28 -19.98 -5.70
N ASP A 87 7.24 -19.96 -6.50
CA ASP A 87 6.97 -20.95 -7.57
C ASP A 87 6.94 -20.23 -8.92
N ILE A 88 8.01 -20.37 -9.66
CA ILE A 88 8.18 -19.73 -10.99
C ILE A 88 7.16 -20.27 -12.01
N LYS A 89 6.82 -21.58 -11.92
CA LYS A 89 5.92 -22.21 -12.90
C LYS A 89 4.50 -21.66 -12.83
N THR A 90 4.03 -21.30 -11.63
CA THR A 90 2.70 -20.76 -11.41
C THR A 90 2.71 -19.26 -11.19
N ASN A 91 3.87 -18.60 -11.33
CA ASN A 91 4.07 -17.18 -11.03
C ASN A 91 3.50 -16.80 -9.66
N THR A 92 3.92 -17.50 -8.60
CA THR A 92 3.31 -17.39 -7.27
C THR A 92 4.36 -17.21 -6.18
N VAL A 93 4.09 -16.33 -5.23
CA VAL A 93 4.82 -16.21 -3.96
C VAL A 93 3.88 -16.59 -2.83
N THR A 94 4.24 -17.59 -2.03
CA THR A 94 3.47 -18.05 -0.87
C THR A 94 4.18 -17.68 0.41
N PHE A 95 3.46 -17.04 1.32
CA PHE A 95 3.90 -16.71 2.67
C PHE A 95 3.15 -17.60 3.66
N ASP A 96 3.89 -18.17 4.62
CA ASP A 96 3.33 -19.14 5.57
C ASP A 96 3.39 -18.63 7.03
N ALA A 97 4.00 -17.47 7.27
CA ALA A 97 4.13 -16.86 8.59
C ALA A 97 2.89 -16.03 8.99
N PRO A 98 2.59 -15.90 10.30
CA PRO A 98 1.51 -15.00 10.76
C PRO A 98 1.87 -13.52 10.63
N ASP A 99 3.15 -13.19 10.42
CA ASP A 99 3.69 -11.88 10.15
C ASP A 99 4.41 -11.93 8.80
N VAL A 100 3.89 -11.18 7.83
CA VAL A 100 4.29 -11.26 6.43
C VAL A 100 4.82 -9.91 5.97
N THR A 101 6.05 -9.88 5.45
CA THR A 101 6.60 -8.72 4.76
C THR A 101 6.57 -8.96 3.25
N ILE A 102 5.97 -8.03 2.50
CA ILE A 102 5.92 -8.02 1.04
C ILE A 102 6.66 -6.78 0.55
N ASP A 103 7.83 -6.98 -0.03
CA ASP A 103 8.62 -5.93 -0.65
C ASP A 103 8.34 -5.93 -2.15
N MET A 104 7.73 -4.84 -2.63
CA MET A 104 7.25 -4.68 -4.00
C MET A 104 7.96 -3.51 -4.69
N ILE A 105 8.33 -3.72 -5.93
CA ILE A 105 8.88 -2.67 -6.80
C ILE A 105 7.85 -2.36 -7.90
N ALA A 106 7.58 -1.09 -8.13
CA ALA A 106 6.90 -0.65 -9.33
C ALA A 106 7.95 -0.32 -10.39
N VAL A 107 7.87 -0.99 -11.52
CA VAL A 107 8.71 -0.85 -12.73
C VAL A 107 10.20 -0.96 -12.42
N GLN A 108 10.65 -2.18 -12.14
CA GLN A 108 12.08 -2.45 -11.95
C GLN A 108 12.83 -2.27 -13.28
N PRO A 109 13.90 -1.45 -13.31
CA PRO A 109 14.68 -1.26 -14.53
C PRO A 109 15.20 -2.57 -15.14
N GLY A 110 14.93 -2.78 -16.41
CA GLY A 110 15.28 -4.02 -17.13
C GLY A 110 14.15 -5.06 -17.17
N HIS A 111 13.03 -4.81 -16.53
CA HIS A 111 11.78 -5.56 -16.66
C HIS A 111 10.77 -4.82 -17.53
N ASP A 112 9.62 -5.44 -17.76
CA ASP A 112 8.54 -4.85 -18.55
C ASP A 112 7.98 -3.60 -17.86
N ASP A 113 7.54 -2.65 -18.68
CA ASP A 113 6.88 -1.44 -18.22
C ASP A 113 5.51 -1.76 -17.57
N GLN A 114 5.04 -0.89 -16.68
CA GLN A 114 3.75 -1.01 -16.01
C GLN A 114 3.56 -2.37 -15.30
N THR A 115 4.57 -2.77 -14.53
CA THR A 115 4.56 -4.01 -13.75
C THR A 115 4.89 -3.78 -12.28
N PHE A 116 4.45 -4.74 -11.46
CA PHE A 116 4.93 -4.89 -10.08
C PHE A 116 5.84 -6.10 -9.98
N GLU A 117 6.99 -5.92 -9.35
CA GLU A 117 7.95 -6.99 -9.10
C GLU A 117 7.94 -7.38 -7.63
N VAL A 118 7.79 -8.67 -7.35
CA VAL A 118 7.93 -9.26 -6.01
C VAL A 118 8.75 -10.53 -6.14
N ARG A 119 9.86 -10.63 -5.41
CA ARG A 119 10.72 -11.82 -5.43
C ARG A 119 11.21 -12.21 -6.84
N GLY A 120 11.49 -11.22 -7.69
CA GLY A 120 11.89 -11.43 -9.08
C GLY A 120 10.81 -11.99 -10.01
N LEU A 121 9.56 -11.99 -9.57
CA LEU A 121 8.40 -12.34 -10.39
C LEU A 121 7.60 -11.10 -10.75
N THR A 122 7.18 -11.01 -12.01
CA THR A 122 6.36 -9.92 -12.54
C THR A 122 4.88 -10.18 -12.27
N ASN A 123 4.20 -9.26 -11.62
CA ASN A 123 2.77 -9.33 -11.27
C ASN A 123 2.34 -10.70 -10.66
N PRO A 124 3.09 -11.26 -9.68
CA PRO A 124 2.82 -12.62 -9.19
C PRO A 124 1.50 -12.72 -8.45
N THR A 125 1.00 -13.95 -8.35
CA THR A 125 0.00 -14.28 -7.33
C THR A 125 0.67 -14.30 -5.96
N LEU A 126 0.18 -13.48 -5.03
CA LEU A 126 0.63 -13.43 -3.64
C LEU A 126 -0.36 -14.21 -2.79
N ILE A 127 0.12 -15.17 -2.00
CA ILE A 127 -0.71 -15.99 -1.12
C ILE A 127 -0.26 -15.76 0.32
N VAL A 128 -1.17 -15.33 1.17
CA VAL A 128 -0.91 -15.05 2.58
C VAL A 128 -1.87 -15.84 3.49
N PRO A 129 -1.46 -16.19 4.73
CA PRO A 129 -2.36 -16.83 5.68
C PRO A 129 -3.50 -15.89 6.10
N ALA A 130 -4.67 -16.46 6.36
CA ALA A 130 -5.75 -15.72 7.02
C ALA A 130 -5.29 -15.25 8.41
N LYS A 131 -5.68 -14.03 8.78
CA LYS A 131 -5.30 -13.35 10.02
C LYS A 131 -3.82 -12.94 10.10
N ALA A 132 -3.02 -13.13 9.05
CA ALA A 132 -1.66 -12.62 9.02
C ALA A 132 -1.64 -11.08 9.09
N VAL A 133 -0.67 -10.56 9.82
CA VAL A 133 -0.28 -9.15 9.74
C VAL A 133 0.59 -8.97 8.50
N VAL A 134 0.16 -8.15 7.56
CA VAL A 134 0.86 -7.92 6.30
C VAL A 134 1.50 -6.55 6.30
N HIS A 135 2.82 -6.50 6.23
CA HIS A 135 3.64 -5.30 6.00
C HIS A 135 3.94 -5.21 4.51
N LEU A 136 3.24 -4.34 3.82
CA LEU A 136 3.41 -4.13 2.39
C LEU A 136 4.24 -2.87 2.17
N ASN A 137 5.37 -3.03 1.51
CA ASN A 137 6.27 -1.96 1.13
C ASN A 137 6.26 -1.80 -0.40
N LEU A 138 6.16 -0.57 -0.88
CA LEU A 138 6.22 -0.24 -2.30
C LEU A 138 7.33 0.78 -2.55
N VAL A 139 8.19 0.51 -3.52
CA VAL A 139 9.18 1.44 -4.05
C VAL A 139 8.88 1.71 -5.52
N ASN A 140 8.82 2.99 -5.91
CA ASN A 140 8.68 3.35 -7.32
C ASN A 140 10.06 3.56 -7.96
N MET A 141 10.42 2.71 -8.93
CA MET A 141 11.68 2.83 -9.69
C MET A 141 11.48 3.40 -11.10
N ASP A 142 10.26 3.75 -11.48
CA ASP A 142 9.97 4.32 -12.78
C ASP A 142 10.50 5.74 -12.97
N PHE A 143 10.53 6.21 -14.23
CA PHE A 143 11.00 7.55 -14.58
C PHE A 143 10.21 8.14 -15.75
N GLY A 144 9.62 9.29 -15.52
CA GLY A 144 8.91 10.03 -16.54
C GLY A 144 7.63 10.69 -16.02
N ALA A 145 7.07 11.59 -16.79
CA ALA A 145 5.78 12.18 -16.48
C ALA A 145 4.67 11.11 -16.55
N ASN A 146 3.74 11.15 -15.60
CA ASN A 146 2.65 10.17 -15.42
C ASN A 146 3.10 8.76 -15.00
N MET A 147 4.32 8.62 -14.49
CA MET A 147 4.87 7.36 -13.99
C MET A 147 4.82 7.28 -12.46
N GLU A 148 3.75 7.85 -11.89
CA GLU A 148 3.40 7.63 -10.50
C GLU A 148 2.72 6.27 -10.35
N HIS A 149 3.11 5.52 -9.34
CA HIS A 149 2.53 4.22 -9.04
C HIS A 149 2.08 4.17 -7.57
N GLY A 150 0.92 3.59 -7.37
CA GLY A 150 0.37 3.28 -6.06
C GLY A 150 -0.21 1.88 -6.05
N LEU A 151 -0.99 1.55 -5.02
CA LEU A 151 -1.59 0.24 -4.92
C LEU A 151 -2.96 0.31 -4.27
N ILE A 152 -3.93 -0.32 -4.90
CA ILE A 152 -5.26 -0.63 -4.37
C ILE A 152 -5.35 -2.13 -4.19
N LEU A 153 -5.90 -2.59 -3.09
CA LEU A 153 -6.31 -3.98 -2.90
C LEU A 153 -7.84 -4.05 -3.01
N THR A 154 -8.36 -4.82 -3.97
CA THR A 154 -9.79 -4.89 -4.31
C THR A 154 -10.25 -6.33 -4.51
N PRO A 155 -11.52 -6.66 -4.17
CA PRO A 155 -12.12 -7.95 -4.53
C PRO A 155 -12.53 -8.03 -6.02
N GLU A 156 -12.58 -6.89 -6.73
CA GLU A 156 -13.03 -6.84 -8.11
C GLU A 156 -11.97 -7.41 -9.07
N PRO A 157 -12.32 -8.42 -9.89
CA PRO A 157 -11.38 -9.02 -10.83
C PRO A 157 -11.15 -8.15 -12.08
N PRO A 158 -10.03 -8.37 -12.81
CA PRO A 158 -9.84 -7.79 -14.13
C PRO A 158 -10.91 -8.31 -15.13
N PRO A 159 -11.16 -7.61 -16.25
CA PRO A 159 -10.39 -6.50 -16.81
C PRO A 159 -10.70 -5.15 -16.17
N TYR A 160 -9.68 -4.29 -16.05
CA TYR A 160 -9.86 -2.95 -15.50
C TYR A 160 -10.08 -1.92 -16.60
N PRO A 161 -10.93 -0.88 -16.36
CA PRO A 161 -11.07 0.26 -17.26
C PRO A 161 -9.84 1.17 -17.21
N TYR A 162 -9.81 2.18 -18.08
CA TYR A 162 -8.76 3.22 -18.09
C TYR A 162 -8.52 3.84 -16.69
N MET A 163 -9.59 4.07 -15.93
CA MET A 163 -9.55 4.54 -14.54
C MET A 163 -9.91 3.38 -13.60
N ALA A 164 -8.93 2.54 -13.27
CA ALA A 164 -9.15 1.34 -12.45
C ALA A 164 -9.84 1.62 -11.11
N MET A 165 -9.56 2.76 -10.48
CA MET A 165 -10.20 3.16 -9.23
C MET A 165 -11.73 3.28 -9.31
N MET A 166 -12.30 3.55 -10.50
CA MET A 166 -13.73 3.61 -10.69
C MET A 166 -14.40 2.23 -10.64
N ALA A 167 -13.62 1.17 -10.80
CA ALA A 167 -14.10 -0.22 -10.81
C ALA A 167 -13.83 -0.97 -9.50
N THR A 168 -13.13 -0.37 -8.54
CA THR A 168 -12.67 -1.10 -7.34
C THR A 168 -13.68 -1.14 -6.19
N GLY A 169 -14.90 -0.69 -6.39
CA GLY A 169 -16.00 -0.81 -5.41
C GLY A 169 -15.77 -0.09 -4.06
N PRO A 170 -16.82 0.20 -3.31
CA PRO A 170 -16.67 0.72 -1.95
C PRO A 170 -16.41 -0.44 -0.97
N GLY A 171 -15.39 -0.32 -0.16
CA GLY A 171 -15.40 -1.01 1.12
C GLY A 171 -14.21 -1.88 1.50
N LEU A 172 -13.36 -2.36 0.59
CA LEU A 172 -12.19 -3.16 0.95
C LEU A 172 -10.88 -2.66 0.35
N ALA A 173 -10.91 -1.55 -0.37
CA ALA A 173 -9.72 -0.97 -1.00
C ALA A 173 -8.76 -0.44 0.07
N ARG A 174 -7.64 -1.12 0.24
CA ARG A 174 -6.48 -0.56 0.92
C ARG A 174 -5.74 0.28 -0.11
N ILE A 175 -5.65 1.59 0.10
CA ILE A 175 -5.03 2.49 -0.85
C ILE A 175 -3.64 2.87 -0.35
N MET A 176 -2.63 2.56 -1.15
CA MET A 176 -1.33 3.20 -1.03
C MET A 176 -1.33 4.40 -1.99
N PRO A 177 -1.07 5.62 -1.49
CA PRO A 177 -0.98 6.82 -2.33
C PRO A 177 0.01 6.64 -3.47
N LEU A 178 -0.21 7.39 -4.55
CA LEU A 178 0.74 7.43 -5.66
C LEU A 178 2.10 7.90 -5.19
N LEU A 179 3.12 7.11 -5.47
CA LEU A 179 4.51 7.45 -5.28
C LEU A 179 5.02 8.16 -6.53
N PRO A 180 5.74 9.29 -6.39
CA PRO A 180 6.36 9.94 -7.52
C PRO A 180 7.42 9.05 -8.15
N TRP A 181 7.71 9.26 -9.43
CA TRP A 181 8.81 8.63 -10.14
C TRP A 181 10.16 9.04 -9.56
N ARG A 182 11.21 8.27 -9.87
CA ARG A 182 12.57 8.58 -9.40
C ARG A 182 13.04 9.96 -9.86
N SER A 183 13.86 10.60 -9.05
CA SER A 183 14.25 12.00 -9.21
C SER A 183 15.13 12.29 -10.44
N LYS A 184 15.82 11.29 -11.00
CA LYS A 184 16.71 11.41 -12.15
C LYS A 184 16.64 10.21 -13.06
N LYS A 185 16.92 10.41 -14.35
CA LYS A 185 16.99 9.33 -15.35
C LYS A 185 18.06 8.29 -15.01
N THR A 186 19.25 8.76 -14.59
CA THR A 186 20.36 7.88 -14.21
C THR A 186 20.11 7.20 -12.88
N LEU A 187 20.03 5.88 -12.87
CA LEU A 187 19.66 5.06 -11.71
C LEU A 187 20.48 5.37 -10.45
N LYS A 188 21.81 5.31 -10.56
CA LYS A 188 22.72 5.50 -9.40
C LYS A 188 22.67 6.89 -8.77
N GLN A 189 22.17 7.90 -9.50
CA GLN A 189 22.07 9.28 -9.02
C GLN A 189 20.66 9.66 -8.60
N ALA A 190 19.70 8.79 -8.80
CA ALA A 190 18.31 9.01 -8.47
C ALA A 190 18.03 8.72 -7.00
N THR A 191 16.98 9.37 -6.50
CA THR A 191 16.29 9.00 -5.27
C THR A 191 14.94 8.40 -5.63
N TYR A 192 14.49 7.45 -4.83
CA TYR A 192 13.32 6.62 -5.05
C TYR A 192 12.33 6.80 -3.91
N ALA A 193 11.08 7.05 -4.22
CA ALA A 193 10.04 7.13 -3.21
C ALA A 193 9.67 5.73 -2.73
N LYS A 194 9.54 5.58 -1.41
CA LYS A 194 9.06 4.38 -0.73
C LYS A 194 7.84 4.71 0.12
N LEU A 195 6.91 3.80 0.21
CA LEU A 195 5.81 3.82 1.16
C LEU A 195 5.61 2.45 1.77
N SER A 196 5.21 2.42 3.03
CA SER A 196 4.86 1.20 3.75
C SER A 196 3.45 1.32 4.31
N THR A 197 2.70 0.23 4.30
CA THR A 197 1.42 0.11 5.00
C THR A 197 1.35 -1.23 5.71
N THR A 198 0.57 -1.28 6.78
CA THR A 198 0.33 -2.52 7.52
C THR A 198 -1.16 -2.76 7.65
N PHE A 199 -1.58 -3.99 7.39
CA PHE A 199 -2.96 -4.41 7.56
C PHE A 199 -3.04 -5.88 7.98
N VAL A 200 -4.20 -6.30 8.47
CA VAL A 200 -4.49 -7.71 8.77
C VAL A 200 -5.26 -8.31 7.60
N ALA A 201 -4.84 -9.47 7.13
CA ALA A 201 -5.54 -10.25 6.10
C ALA A 201 -6.72 -10.99 6.74
N ASP A 202 -7.79 -10.25 7.11
CA ASP A 202 -8.87 -10.76 7.95
C ASP A 202 -9.79 -11.76 7.26
N GLU A 203 -10.10 -11.53 5.99
CA GLU A 203 -11.12 -12.26 5.26
C GLU A 203 -10.50 -13.19 4.23
N VAL A 204 -10.79 -14.49 4.34
CA VAL A 204 -10.42 -15.49 3.34
C VAL A 204 -11.08 -15.15 2.01
N GLY A 205 -10.27 -15.12 0.95
CA GLY A 205 -10.80 -14.75 -0.35
C GLY A 205 -9.72 -14.50 -1.39
N THR A 206 -10.19 -14.15 -2.59
CA THR A 206 -9.34 -13.72 -3.69
C THR A 206 -9.53 -12.24 -3.93
N TYR A 207 -8.44 -11.54 -3.94
CA TYR A 207 -8.33 -10.09 -4.16
C TYR A 207 -7.33 -9.83 -5.28
N TRP A 208 -7.22 -8.58 -5.70
CA TRP A 208 -6.21 -8.12 -6.65
C TRP A 208 -5.54 -6.85 -6.12
N TYR A 209 -4.23 -6.81 -6.25
CA TYR A 209 -3.49 -5.57 -6.09
C TYR A 209 -3.34 -4.89 -7.45
N VAL A 210 -3.69 -3.61 -7.52
CA VAL A 210 -3.93 -2.89 -8.77
C VAL A 210 -3.28 -1.51 -8.70
N CYS A 211 -2.58 -1.11 -9.76
CA CYS A 211 -2.12 0.28 -9.88
C CYS A 211 -3.28 1.22 -10.17
N PRO A 212 -3.50 2.27 -9.35
CA PRO A 212 -4.59 3.22 -9.56
C PRO A 212 -4.31 4.28 -10.64
N THR A 213 -3.09 4.37 -11.13
CA THR A 213 -2.72 5.33 -12.18
C THR A 213 -3.52 5.04 -13.45
N PRO A 214 -4.08 6.07 -14.11
CA PRO A 214 -4.84 5.89 -15.33
C PRO A 214 -4.10 5.04 -16.35
N GLN A 215 -4.83 4.10 -17.00
CA GLN A 215 -4.32 3.20 -18.03
C GLN A 215 -3.50 2.01 -17.52
N HIS A 216 -2.67 2.15 -16.47
CA HIS A 216 -1.70 1.15 -16.06
C HIS A 216 -2.34 -0.22 -15.77
N ALA A 217 -3.42 -0.27 -14.99
CA ALA A 217 -4.12 -1.53 -14.73
C ALA A 217 -4.81 -2.12 -15.98
N LYS A 218 -5.29 -1.27 -16.90
CA LYS A 218 -5.84 -1.70 -18.18
C LYS A 218 -4.76 -2.40 -19.04
N GLU A 219 -3.52 -1.97 -18.91
CA GLU A 219 -2.35 -2.51 -19.61
C GLU A 219 -1.67 -3.67 -18.87
N GLY A 220 -2.19 -4.05 -17.69
CA GLY A 220 -1.73 -5.24 -17.00
C GLY A 220 -1.04 -5.00 -15.66
N MET A 221 -0.94 -3.75 -15.18
CA MET A 221 -0.30 -3.48 -13.88
C MET A 221 -1.21 -3.87 -12.71
N PHE A 222 -1.37 -5.16 -12.52
CA PHE A 222 -2.11 -5.77 -11.41
C PHE A 222 -1.65 -7.21 -11.20
N GLY A 223 -1.92 -7.76 -10.02
CA GLY A 223 -1.71 -9.17 -9.73
C GLY A 223 -2.72 -9.68 -8.72
N LYS A 224 -2.77 -10.99 -8.52
CA LYS A 224 -3.71 -11.64 -7.61
C LYS A 224 -3.16 -11.66 -6.18
N PHE A 225 -4.04 -11.42 -5.20
CA PHE A 225 -3.75 -11.52 -3.77
C PHE A 225 -4.75 -12.48 -3.13
N VAL A 226 -4.28 -13.58 -2.58
CA VAL A 226 -5.13 -14.65 -2.02
C VAL A 226 -4.89 -14.77 -0.52
N VAL A 227 -5.96 -14.71 0.24
CA VAL A 227 -5.97 -14.96 1.69
C VAL A 227 -6.58 -16.35 1.94
N ARG A 228 -5.85 -17.26 2.61
CA ARG A 228 -6.32 -18.63 2.88
C ARG A 228 -5.82 -19.21 4.20
#